data_3af8534a3cef5e7b4a33c437361996e2
#
_entry.id   3af8534a3cef5e7b4a33c437361996e2
#
_cell.length_a   1.000
_cell.length_b   1.000
_cell.length_c   1.000
_cell.angle_alpha   90.00
_cell.angle_beta   90.00
_cell.angle_gamma   90.00
#
_symmetry.space_group_name_H-M   'P 1'
#
loop_
_entity.id
_entity.type
_entity.pdbx_description
1 polymer ?
#
loop_
_entity_poly.entity_id
_entity_poly.type
_entity_poly.pdbx_seq_one_letter_code
_entity_poly.pdbx_strand_id
1 'polypeptide(L)'
;PSRGLGDVYKRQARNMREGGSLTILATALVDTGSKMDDVVFEEFKGTGNMELVLDRKLSEKRIFPAVDIVKSGTRRDDLLLDPQEREGVENMRRALNGMRSDEAVENILNMFAHTRTNADFINLVRKNRIL
;
A
#
# COMPACT_ATOMS: atom_id res chain seq x y z
N PRO A 1 -23.93 -16.93 -20.85
CA PRO A 1 -23.13 -17.62 -19.83
C PRO A 1 -22.63 -16.65 -18.80
N SER A 2 -23.35 -16.61 -17.68
CA SER A 2 -23.14 -15.70 -16.56
C SER A 2 -22.10 -16.20 -15.53
N ARG A 3 -21.03 -16.87 -15.97
CA ARG A 3 -20.00 -17.40 -15.04
C ARG A 3 -19.16 -16.31 -14.37
N GLY A 4 -19.00 -15.14 -14.97
CA GLY A 4 -18.16 -14.06 -14.44
C GLY A 4 -18.71 -13.38 -13.19
N LEU A 5 -20.00 -13.07 -13.14
CA LEU A 5 -20.61 -12.33 -12.03
C LEU A 5 -20.70 -13.16 -10.73
N GLY A 6 -21.00 -14.47 -10.83
CA GLY A 6 -21.10 -15.34 -9.67
C GLY A 6 -19.75 -15.58 -8.98
N ASP A 7 -18.66 -15.61 -9.72
CA ASP A 7 -17.31 -15.79 -9.16
C ASP A 7 -16.78 -14.51 -8.51
N VAL A 8 -17.13 -13.35 -9.02
CA VAL A 8 -16.75 -12.06 -8.40
C VAL A 8 -17.37 -11.93 -7.01
N TYR A 9 -18.63 -12.29 -6.82
CA TYR A 9 -19.29 -12.23 -5.51
C TYR A 9 -18.79 -13.28 -4.52
N LYS A 10 -18.37 -14.44 -5.00
CA LYS A 10 -17.87 -15.55 -4.14
C LYS A 10 -16.44 -15.34 -3.63
N ARG A 11 -15.65 -14.45 -4.25
CA ARG A 11 -14.23 -14.22 -3.92
C ARG A 11 -13.96 -12.84 -3.32
N GLN A 12 -14.99 -12.17 -2.79
CA GLN A 12 -14.81 -10.86 -2.16
C GLN A 12 -14.49 -10.98 -0.66
N ALA A 13 -13.53 -10.17 -0.22
CA ALA A 13 -13.33 -9.89 1.20
C ALA A 13 -14.59 -9.19 1.76
N ARG A 14 -15.01 -9.57 2.97
CA ARG A 14 -16.24 -9.04 3.58
C ARG A 14 -16.25 -9.17 5.08
N ASN A 15 -17.02 -8.30 5.72
CA ASN A 15 -17.41 -8.43 7.11
C ASN A 15 -18.62 -9.37 7.22
N MET A 16 -18.63 -10.20 8.26
CA MET A 16 -19.72 -11.11 8.55
C MET A 16 -20.77 -10.45 9.43
N ARG A 17 -22.06 -10.84 9.27
CA ARG A 17 -23.15 -10.30 10.09
C ARG A 17 -23.03 -10.67 11.57
N GLU A 18 -22.53 -11.84 11.86
CA GLU A 18 -22.39 -12.41 13.21
C GLU A 18 -21.07 -12.06 13.88
N GLY A 19 -20.31 -11.16 13.27
CA GLY A 19 -18.97 -10.76 13.71
C GLY A 19 -17.85 -11.47 12.95
N GLY A 20 -16.65 -10.85 12.97
CA GLY A 20 -15.50 -11.30 12.21
C GLY A 20 -15.50 -10.81 10.75
N SER A 21 -14.44 -11.16 10.04
CA SER A 21 -14.23 -10.77 8.65
C SER A 21 -13.49 -11.82 7.86
N LEU A 22 -13.68 -11.81 6.55
CA LEU A 22 -12.91 -12.58 5.59
C LEU A 22 -11.92 -11.66 4.90
N THR A 23 -10.64 -11.90 5.14
CA THR A 23 -9.54 -11.22 4.45
C THR A 23 -8.96 -12.14 3.38
N ILE A 24 -8.72 -11.61 2.19
CA ILE A 24 -8.10 -12.34 1.08
C ILE A 24 -6.78 -11.67 0.76
N LEU A 25 -5.69 -12.42 0.90
CA LEU A 25 -4.36 -12.02 0.45
C LEU A 25 -4.04 -12.75 -0.85
N ALA A 26 -3.82 -11.98 -1.90
CA ALA A 26 -3.48 -12.52 -3.21
C ALA A 26 -2.20 -11.84 -3.73
N THR A 27 -1.37 -12.59 -4.44
CA THR A 27 -0.18 -12.08 -5.13
C THR A 27 -0.40 -12.10 -6.63
N ALA A 28 0.04 -11.03 -7.31
CA ALA A 28 0.07 -10.94 -8.75
C ALA A 28 1.48 -10.60 -9.21
N LEU A 29 1.92 -11.23 -10.30
CA LEU A 29 3.20 -10.91 -10.93
C LEU A 29 2.98 -9.78 -11.93
N VAL A 30 3.96 -8.86 -12.00
CA VAL A 30 3.96 -7.73 -12.95
C VAL A 30 5.31 -7.68 -13.66
N ASP A 31 5.33 -7.06 -14.83
CA ASP A 31 6.55 -6.88 -15.65
C ASP A 31 7.28 -8.19 -15.98
N THR A 32 6.52 -9.27 -16.18
CA THR A 32 7.06 -10.59 -16.55
C THR A 32 7.20 -10.78 -18.05
N GLY A 33 6.66 -9.88 -18.86
CA GLY A 33 6.53 -10.03 -20.31
C GLY A 33 5.38 -10.96 -20.73
N SER A 34 4.65 -11.53 -19.80
CA SER A 34 3.46 -12.38 -20.04
C SER A 34 2.19 -11.52 -20.10
N LYS A 35 1.50 -11.56 -21.25
CA LYS A 35 0.19 -10.90 -21.41
C LYS A 35 -0.86 -11.43 -20.43
N MET A 36 -0.75 -12.68 -20.01
CA MET A 36 -1.66 -13.29 -19.05
C MET A 36 -1.49 -12.66 -17.67
N ASP A 37 -0.25 -12.44 -17.24
CA ASP A 37 0.06 -11.81 -15.94
C ASP A 37 -0.46 -10.37 -15.91
N ASP A 38 -0.31 -9.63 -17.00
CA ASP A 38 -0.83 -8.26 -17.13
C ASP A 38 -2.36 -8.23 -17.01
N VAL A 39 -3.06 -9.16 -17.65
CA VAL A 39 -4.53 -9.26 -17.54
C VAL A 39 -4.96 -9.60 -16.12
N VAL A 40 -4.30 -10.55 -15.46
CA VAL A 40 -4.60 -10.94 -14.08
C VAL A 40 -4.38 -9.76 -13.14
N PHE A 41 -3.28 -9.03 -13.31
CA PHE A 41 -2.98 -7.85 -12.51
C PHE A 41 -4.04 -6.75 -12.66
N GLU A 42 -4.43 -6.41 -13.88
CA GLU A 42 -5.46 -5.39 -14.15
C GLU A 42 -6.82 -5.77 -13.56
N GLU A 43 -7.20 -7.04 -13.59
CA GLU A 43 -8.42 -7.54 -12.95
C GLU A 43 -8.39 -7.39 -11.42
N PHE A 44 -7.24 -7.61 -10.77
CA PHE A 44 -7.09 -7.42 -9.34
C PHE A 44 -7.01 -5.95 -8.92
N LYS A 45 -6.37 -5.10 -9.72
CA LYS A 45 -6.18 -3.67 -9.45
C LYS A 45 -7.50 -2.92 -9.24
N GLY A 46 -8.55 -3.31 -9.95
CA GLY A 46 -9.89 -2.71 -9.83
C GLY A 46 -10.67 -3.16 -8.59
N THR A 47 -10.32 -4.29 -7.98
CA THR A 47 -11.12 -4.97 -6.94
C THR A 47 -10.47 -5.00 -5.55
N GLY A 48 -9.16 -4.75 -5.45
CA GLY A 48 -8.42 -4.77 -4.19
C GLY A 48 -8.74 -3.59 -3.28
N ASN A 49 -8.79 -3.83 -1.97
CA ASN A 49 -8.91 -2.79 -0.95
C ASN A 49 -7.57 -2.16 -0.59
N MET A 50 -6.51 -2.93 -0.70
CA MET A 50 -5.12 -2.53 -0.47
C MET A 50 -4.23 -3.11 -1.57
N GLU A 51 -3.28 -2.32 -2.02
CA GLU A 51 -2.25 -2.73 -2.97
C GLU A 51 -0.87 -2.45 -2.36
N LEU A 52 -0.06 -3.51 -2.26
CA LEU A 52 1.33 -3.42 -1.84
C LEU A 52 2.21 -3.73 -3.05
N VAL A 53 2.90 -2.72 -3.55
CA VAL A 53 3.76 -2.82 -4.73
C VAL A 53 5.20 -3.03 -4.30
N LEU A 54 5.82 -4.12 -4.77
CA LEU A 54 7.25 -4.37 -4.59
C LEU A 54 8.02 -3.84 -5.80
N ASP A 55 9.18 -3.23 -5.55
CA ASP A 55 10.03 -2.69 -6.61
C ASP A 55 11.37 -3.44 -6.64
N ARG A 56 11.67 -4.05 -7.80
CA ARG A 56 12.92 -4.77 -8.03
C ARG A 56 14.15 -3.86 -7.90
N LYS A 57 14.07 -2.60 -8.33
CA LYS A 57 15.18 -1.64 -8.25
C LYS A 57 15.60 -1.36 -6.81
N LEU A 58 14.64 -1.32 -5.87
CA LEU A 58 14.94 -1.20 -4.44
C LEU A 58 15.69 -2.42 -3.93
N SER A 59 15.24 -3.62 -4.32
CA SER A 59 15.91 -4.88 -3.95
C SER A 59 17.33 -4.97 -4.50
N GLU A 60 17.56 -4.56 -5.75
CA GLU A 60 18.89 -4.51 -6.37
C GLU A 60 19.84 -3.57 -5.63
N LYS A 61 19.31 -2.47 -5.08
CA LYS A 61 20.05 -1.52 -4.22
C LYS A 61 20.18 -1.97 -2.76
N ARG A 62 19.70 -3.16 -2.42
CA ARG A 62 19.67 -3.68 -1.04
C ARG A 62 18.86 -2.84 -0.07
N ILE A 63 17.86 -2.10 -0.55
CA ILE A 63 16.92 -1.35 0.27
C ILE A 63 15.74 -2.28 0.61
N PHE A 64 15.57 -2.59 1.90
CA PHE A 64 14.53 -3.49 2.40
C PHE A 64 13.76 -2.86 3.56
N PRO A 65 12.43 -3.05 3.62
CA PRO A 65 11.58 -3.76 2.66
C PRO A 65 11.51 -3.05 1.30
N ALA A 66 11.60 -3.82 0.20
CA ALA A 66 11.60 -3.29 -1.16
C ALA A 66 10.19 -2.89 -1.64
N VAL A 67 9.49 -2.09 -0.84
CA VAL A 67 8.12 -1.63 -1.06
C VAL A 67 8.13 -0.24 -1.70
N ASP A 68 7.50 -0.12 -2.86
CA ASP A 68 7.25 1.19 -3.46
C ASP A 68 6.12 1.88 -2.69
N ILE A 69 6.49 2.78 -1.78
CA ILE A 69 5.55 3.50 -0.90
C ILE A 69 4.64 4.45 -1.70
N VAL A 70 5.14 5.00 -2.80
CA VAL A 70 4.38 5.95 -3.62
C VAL A 70 3.26 5.24 -4.36
N LYS A 71 3.53 4.05 -4.92
CA LYS A 71 2.55 3.25 -5.65
C LYS A 71 1.65 2.42 -4.75
N SER A 72 2.10 2.09 -3.55
CA SER A 72 1.32 1.32 -2.58
C SER A 72 0.26 2.17 -1.91
N GLY A 73 -0.89 1.59 -1.59
CA GLY A 73 -1.96 2.33 -0.93
C GLY A 73 -3.12 1.48 -0.47
N THR A 74 -3.96 2.08 0.37
CA THR A 74 -5.21 1.50 0.86
C THR A 74 -6.36 2.38 0.41
N ARG A 75 -7.43 1.78 -0.11
CA ARG A 75 -8.54 2.52 -0.72
C ARG A 75 -9.34 3.35 0.29
N ARG A 76 -9.55 2.82 1.48
CA ARG A 76 -10.33 3.43 2.56
C ARG A 76 -9.50 3.52 3.83
N ASP A 77 -8.34 4.19 3.75
CA ASP A 77 -7.48 4.48 4.90
C ASP A 77 -8.18 5.37 5.95
N ASP A 78 -9.13 6.19 5.52
CA ASP A 78 -10.00 6.99 6.39
C ASP A 78 -10.77 6.18 7.44
N LEU A 79 -11.01 4.89 7.20
CA LEU A 79 -11.67 3.98 8.14
C LEU A 79 -10.70 3.31 9.13
N LEU A 80 -9.41 3.38 8.86
CA LEU A 80 -8.36 2.66 9.59
C LEU A 80 -7.51 3.59 10.45
N LEU A 81 -7.43 4.86 10.07
CA LEU A 81 -6.55 5.85 10.69
C LEU A 81 -7.36 6.78 11.59
N ASP A 82 -6.81 7.12 12.74
CA ASP A 82 -7.33 8.21 13.54
C ASP A 82 -7.06 9.58 12.86
N PRO A 83 -7.67 10.69 13.33
CA PRO A 83 -7.47 11.99 12.70
C PRO A 83 -6.02 12.48 12.68
N GLN A 84 -5.21 12.11 13.68
CA GLN A 84 -3.81 12.51 13.76
C GLN A 84 -2.93 11.68 12.82
N GLU A 85 -3.18 10.38 12.78
CA GLU A 85 -2.54 9.46 11.84
C GLU A 85 -2.83 9.85 10.40
N ARG A 86 -4.09 10.18 10.12
CA ARG A 86 -4.52 10.60 8.78
C ARG A 86 -3.79 11.87 8.33
N GLU A 87 -3.74 12.90 9.17
CA GLU A 87 -2.99 14.13 8.88
C GLU A 87 -1.50 13.83 8.63
N GLY A 88 -0.89 12.96 9.47
CA GLY A 88 0.49 12.54 9.29
C GLY A 88 0.73 11.81 7.97
N VAL A 89 -0.12 10.85 7.61
CA VAL A 89 -0.02 10.10 6.36
C VAL A 89 -0.25 11.02 5.15
N GLU A 90 -1.20 11.93 5.20
CA GLU A 90 -1.44 12.90 4.12
C GLU A 90 -0.23 13.82 3.92
N ASN A 91 0.38 14.33 5.00
CA ASN A 91 1.58 15.15 4.95
C ASN A 91 2.76 14.36 4.37
N MET A 92 2.96 13.13 4.81
CA MET A 92 4.00 12.24 4.29
C MET A 92 3.82 11.99 2.79
N ARG A 93 2.63 11.58 2.35
CA ARG A 93 2.36 11.34 0.92
C ARG A 93 2.57 12.59 0.07
N ARG A 94 2.19 13.75 0.59
CA ARG A 94 2.39 15.03 -0.10
C ARG A 94 3.88 15.36 -0.25
N ALA A 95 4.68 15.09 0.78
CA ALA A 95 6.13 15.29 0.76
C ALA A 95 6.84 14.31 -0.18
N LEU A 96 6.38 13.06 -0.24
CA LEU A 96 6.93 12.03 -1.14
C LEU A 96 6.52 12.20 -2.60
N ASN A 97 5.48 12.99 -2.85
CA ASN A 97 5.00 13.25 -4.21
C ASN A 97 6.04 14.08 -4.99
N GLY A 98 6.58 13.49 -6.03
CA GLY A 98 7.67 14.08 -6.83
C GLY A 98 9.07 13.55 -6.49
N MET A 99 9.23 12.79 -5.41
CA MET A 99 10.47 12.08 -5.14
C MET A 99 10.59 10.80 -5.97
N ARG A 100 11.82 10.37 -6.21
CA ARG A 100 12.08 9.03 -6.77
C ARG A 100 11.73 7.97 -5.73
N SER A 101 11.27 6.79 -6.19
CA SER A 101 10.84 5.69 -5.30
C SER A 101 11.93 5.27 -4.30
N ASP A 102 13.18 5.19 -4.73
CA ASP A 102 14.31 4.84 -3.89
C ASP A 102 14.56 5.87 -2.78
N GLU A 103 14.58 7.15 -3.14
CA GLU A 103 14.77 8.26 -2.20
C GLU A 103 13.62 8.35 -1.18
N ALA A 104 12.38 8.18 -1.65
CA ALA A 104 11.20 8.17 -0.81
C ALA A 104 11.26 7.06 0.26
N VAL A 105 11.66 5.85 -0.14
CA VAL A 105 11.78 4.70 0.79
C VAL A 105 12.91 4.90 1.78
N GLU A 106 14.09 5.36 1.34
CA GLU A 106 15.24 5.64 2.23
C GLU A 106 14.88 6.69 3.28
N ASN A 107 14.20 7.77 2.89
CA ASN A 107 13.76 8.80 3.82
C ASN A 107 12.82 8.24 4.89
N ILE A 108 11.84 7.44 4.51
CA ILE A 108 10.90 6.81 5.46
C ILE A 108 11.63 5.84 6.38
N LEU A 109 12.52 5.01 5.87
CA LEU A 109 13.29 4.07 6.68
C LEU A 109 14.20 4.80 7.69
N ASN A 110 14.82 5.90 7.28
CA ASN A 110 15.59 6.74 8.17
C ASN A 110 14.73 7.35 9.29
N MET A 111 13.54 7.81 8.96
CA MET A 111 12.59 8.31 9.97
C MET A 111 12.17 7.22 10.94
N PHE A 112 11.91 6.01 10.46
CA PHE A 112 11.60 4.86 11.32
C PHE A 112 12.76 4.48 12.25
N ALA A 113 14.00 4.58 11.78
CA ALA A 113 15.18 4.31 12.60
C ALA A 113 15.32 5.28 13.79
N HIS A 114 14.77 6.47 13.69
CA HIS A 114 14.79 7.50 14.72
C HIS A 114 13.53 7.54 15.60
N THR A 115 12.57 6.65 15.38
CA THR A 115 11.31 6.56 16.12
C THR A 115 11.13 5.17 16.73
N ARG A 116 10.52 5.09 17.92
CA ARG A 116 10.28 3.82 18.61
C ARG A 116 8.90 3.27 18.38
N THR A 117 7.95 4.15 18.14
CA THR A 117 6.54 3.81 17.99
C THR A 117 5.93 4.51 16.76
N ASN A 118 4.79 4.01 16.32
CA ASN A 118 4.02 4.64 15.25
C ASN A 118 3.58 6.07 15.65
N ALA A 119 3.21 6.27 16.90
CA ALA A 119 2.84 7.58 17.42
C ALA A 119 4.00 8.59 17.34
N ASP A 120 5.22 8.16 17.65
CA ASP A 120 6.42 9.00 17.53
C ASP A 120 6.67 9.38 16.06
N PHE A 121 6.54 8.40 15.16
CA PHE A 121 6.69 8.63 13.73
C PHE A 121 5.65 9.64 13.21
N ILE A 122 4.38 9.47 13.53
CA ILE A 122 3.31 10.39 13.14
C ILE A 122 3.56 11.80 13.69
N ASN A 123 3.98 11.92 14.95
CA ASN A 123 4.34 13.20 15.53
C ASN A 123 5.54 13.86 14.83
N LEU A 124 6.54 13.05 14.43
CA LEU A 124 7.69 13.53 13.68
C LEU A 124 7.27 14.08 12.31
N VAL A 125 6.43 13.34 11.58
CA VAL A 125 5.92 13.73 10.26
C VAL A 125 5.04 14.99 10.33
N ARG A 126 4.25 15.12 11.38
CA ARG A 126 3.39 16.29 11.58
C ARG A 126 4.18 17.56 11.94
N LYS A 127 5.21 17.41 12.76
CA LYS A 127 6.07 18.55 13.21
C LYS A 127 7.03 18.99 12.13
N ASN A 128 7.64 18.06 11.45
CA ASN A 128 8.48 18.33 10.32
C ASN A 128 7.56 18.53 9.12
N ARG A 129 7.39 19.78 8.69
CA ARG A 129 7.08 20.00 7.28
C ARG A 129 8.26 19.42 6.53
N ILE A 130 8.09 18.17 6.05
CA ILE A 130 9.09 17.51 5.21
C ILE A 130 9.10 18.32 3.92
N LEU A 131 10.02 19.26 3.84
CA LEU A 131 10.37 20.01 2.64
C LEU A 131 11.46 19.24 1.92
#